data_3e93158c9a0828fe70020fb8163fbead
#
_entry.id   3e93158c9a0828fe70020fb8163fbead
#
_cell.length_a   1.000
_cell.length_b   1.000
_cell.length_c   1.000
_cell.angle_alpha   90.00
_cell.angle_beta   90.00
_cell.angle_gamma   90.00
#
_symmetry.space_group_name_H-M   'P 1'
#
loop_
_entity.id
_entity.type
_entity.pdbx_description
1 polymer ?
#
loop_
_entity_poly.entity_id
_entity_poly.type
_entity_poly.pdbx_seq_one_letter_code
_entity_poly.pdbx_strand_id
1 'polypeptide(L)'
;MLKIKNKLGIIVNARYKILDLSYIDEIMRLQDNIMEQLEDKQLYAPTEREEFISYLKDGGKIIGYVDEKNELIAMAVYIKKGYEEGNYGYDLDLEGEKLLEVAQVESTVVRSDYRGNGLQRILCEKIEDIAKSEGVKILASTASPYNKYSVNTFIKLGYEIKKDKLKYGGLRRYVLAKEI
;
A
#
# COMPACT_ATOMS: atom_id res chain seq x y z
N MET A 1 1.78 0.06 -20.48
CA MET A 1 1.84 1.53 -20.35
C MET A 1 0.43 2.02 -20.05
N LEU A 2 0.28 2.86 -19.02
CA LEU A 2 -1.03 3.38 -18.58
C LEU A 2 -1.08 4.89 -18.87
N LYS A 3 -2.08 5.34 -19.59
CA LYS A 3 -2.31 6.78 -19.78
C LYS A 3 -3.09 7.34 -18.60
N ILE A 4 -2.52 8.31 -17.92
CA ILE A 4 -3.12 9.00 -16.78
C ILE A 4 -3.12 10.50 -17.00
N LYS A 5 -3.97 11.22 -16.29
CA LYS A 5 -4.12 12.66 -16.42
C LYS A 5 -3.77 13.33 -15.10
N ASN A 6 -2.87 14.30 -15.15
CA ASN A 6 -2.58 15.08 -13.95
C ASN A 6 -3.66 16.16 -13.67
N LYS A 7 -3.59 16.85 -12.53
CA LYS A 7 -4.54 17.91 -12.16
C LYS A 7 -4.60 19.08 -13.15
N LEU A 8 -3.53 19.30 -13.94
CA LEU A 8 -3.49 20.34 -14.98
C LEU A 8 -4.09 19.87 -16.32
N GLY A 9 -4.59 18.62 -16.37
CA GLY A 9 -5.16 18.04 -17.57
C GLY A 9 -4.14 17.45 -18.54
N ILE A 10 -2.86 17.43 -18.17
CA ILE A 10 -1.78 16.89 -19.00
C ILE A 10 -1.82 15.36 -18.95
N ILE A 11 -1.81 14.73 -20.14
CA ILE A 11 -1.74 13.27 -20.25
C ILE A 11 -0.27 12.84 -20.12
N VAL A 12 -0.04 11.87 -19.24
CA VAL A 12 1.28 11.28 -18.98
C VAL A 12 1.19 9.77 -19.20
N ASN A 13 2.24 9.21 -19.82
CA ASN A 13 2.38 7.76 -19.99
C ASN A 13 3.10 7.17 -18.78
N ALA A 14 2.34 6.56 -17.88
CA ALA A 14 2.90 5.91 -16.71
C ALA A 14 3.31 4.46 -17.01
N ARG A 15 4.51 4.09 -16.57
CA ARG A 15 5.06 2.72 -16.72
C ARG A 15 5.03 2.01 -15.38
N TYR A 16 4.51 0.80 -15.37
CA TYR A 16 4.60 -0.08 -14.22
C TYR A 16 6.04 -0.52 -13.98
N LYS A 17 6.45 -0.55 -12.72
CA LYS A 17 7.75 -1.05 -12.27
C LYS A 17 7.64 -1.85 -10.97
N ILE A 18 8.49 -2.85 -10.82
CA ILE A 18 8.88 -3.41 -9.55
C ILE A 18 10.06 -2.55 -9.09
N LEU A 19 9.94 -1.93 -7.93
CA LEU A 19 10.91 -0.99 -7.39
C LEU A 19 11.91 -1.75 -6.53
N ASP A 20 13.18 -1.52 -6.78
CA ASP A 20 14.29 -2.08 -6.01
C ASP A 20 14.94 -1.02 -5.10
N LEU A 21 16.06 -1.37 -4.48
CA LEU A 21 16.78 -0.48 -3.58
C LEU A 21 17.22 0.84 -4.24
N SER A 22 17.38 0.89 -5.54
CA SER A 22 17.74 2.13 -6.25
C SER A 22 16.62 3.18 -6.22
N TYR A 23 15.38 2.77 -5.92
CA TYR A 23 14.23 3.66 -5.80
C TYR A 23 13.96 4.17 -4.40
N ILE A 24 14.77 3.81 -3.38
CA ILE A 24 14.50 4.20 -1.99
C ILE A 24 14.38 5.72 -1.85
N ASP A 25 15.25 6.49 -2.48
CA ASP A 25 15.18 7.96 -2.41
C ASP A 25 13.91 8.52 -3.06
N GLU A 26 13.45 7.93 -4.16
CA GLU A 26 12.20 8.31 -4.82
C GLU A 26 10.98 7.95 -3.95
N ILE A 27 11.01 6.78 -3.30
CA ILE A 27 9.98 6.33 -2.38
C ILE A 27 9.85 7.31 -1.21
N MET A 28 10.97 7.67 -0.58
CA MET A 28 10.98 8.63 0.52
C MET A 28 10.48 10.01 0.07
N ARG A 29 10.95 10.51 -1.08
CA ARG A 29 10.47 11.78 -1.64
C ARG A 29 8.96 11.78 -1.91
N LEU A 30 8.42 10.68 -2.44
CA LEU A 30 6.99 10.56 -2.66
C LEU A 30 6.23 10.60 -1.33
N GLN A 31 6.70 9.88 -0.31
CA GLN A 31 6.10 9.86 1.02
C GLN A 31 6.15 11.25 1.68
N ASP A 32 7.32 11.90 1.67
CA ASP A 32 7.51 13.24 2.26
C ASP A 32 6.59 14.28 1.61
N ASN A 33 6.50 14.26 0.27
CA ASN A 33 5.59 15.13 -0.47
C ASN A 33 4.12 14.95 -0.04
N ILE A 34 3.69 13.70 0.23
CA ILE A 34 2.35 13.43 0.73
C ILE A 34 2.19 13.93 2.16
N MET A 35 3.18 13.69 3.03
CA MET A 35 3.14 14.10 4.44
C MET A 35 3.09 15.62 4.61
N GLU A 36 3.82 16.37 3.78
CA GLU A 36 3.80 17.84 3.77
C GLU A 36 2.43 18.42 3.39
N GLN A 37 1.67 17.70 2.55
CA GLN A 37 0.36 18.14 2.06
C GLN A 37 -0.81 17.65 2.92
N LEU A 38 -0.56 16.80 3.93
CA LEU A 38 -1.60 16.32 4.83
C LEU A 38 -1.91 17.35 5.91
N GLU A 39 -3.14 17.86 5.91
CA GLU A 39 -3.68 18.68 6.99
C GLU A 39 -3.89 17.86 8.27
N ASP A 40 -4.31 16.62 8.14
CA ASP A 40 -4.56 15.68 9.23
C ASP A 40 -3.58 14.49 9.17
N LYS A 41 -2.68 14.43 10.14
CA LYS A 41 -1.70 13.34 10.31
C LYS A 41 -2.34 11.97 10.58
N GLN A 42 -3.62 11.93 10.97
CA GLN A 42 -4.38 10.68 11.13
C GLN A 42 -4.58 9.93 9.80
N LEU A 43 -4.47 10.63 8.67
CA LEU A 43 -4.78 10.04 7.36
C LEU A 43 -3.73 9.05 6.86
N TYR A 44 -2.49 9.19 7.28
CA TYR A 44 -1.38 8.33 6.82
C TYR A 44 -0.39 8.05 7.97
N ALA A 45 0.11 6.84 8.04
CA ALA A 45 1.21 6.44 8.91
C ALA A 45 2.46 6.29 8.02
N PRO A 46 3.49 7.15 8.19
CA PRO A 46 4.70 7.03 7.40
C PRO A 46 5.49 5.78 7.76
N THR A 47 6.21 5.26 6.78
CA THR A 47 7.12 4.12 6.92
C THR A 47 8.56 4.66 6.91
N GLU A 48 9.39 4.21 7.81
CA GLU A 48 10.80 4.62 7.87
C GLU A 48 11.59 4.05 6.69
N ARG A 49 12.66 4.75 6.30
CA ARG A 49 13.56 4.33 5.20
C ARG A 49 14.09 2.91 5.39
N GLU A 50 14.55 2.61 6.59
CA GLU A 50 15.12 1.33 6.98
C GLU A 50 14.09 0.20 6.88
N GLU A 51 12.84 0.52 7.13
CA GLU A 51 11.74 -0.42 7.03
C GLU A 51 11.42 -0.77 5.56
N PHE A 52 11.41 0.21 4.64
CA PHE A 52 11.32 -0.07 3.21
C PHE A 52 12.48 -0.94 2.70
N ILE A 53 13.71 -0.66 3.19
CA ILE A 53 14.89 -1.46 2.86
C ILE A 53 14.73 -2.90 3.36
N SER A 54 14.25 -3.09 4.60
CA SER A 54 13.97 -4.41 5.17
C SER A 54 12.93 -5.15 4.35
N TYR A 55 11.82 -4.53 3.99
CA TYR A 55 10.79 -5.16 3.16
C TYR A 55 11.38 -5.75 1.86
N LEU A 56 12.25 -5.01 1.17
CA LEU A 56 12.88 -5.48 -0.06
C LEU A 56 13.88 -6.62 0.18
N LYS A 57 14.60 -6.62 1.31
CA LYS A 57 15.57 -7.66 1.68
C LYS A 57 14.89 -8.95 2.13
N ASP A 58 13.73 -8.83 2.78
CA ASP A 58 12.99 -9.94 3.39
C ASP A 58 11.95 -10.57 2.43
N GLY A 59 12.10 -10.31 1.12
CA GLY A 59 11.28 -10.91 0.07
C GLY A 59 9.96 -10.20 -0.21
N GLY A 60 9.71 -9.06 0.42
CA GLY A 60 8.62 -8.17 0.05
C GLY A 60 8.83 -7.55 -1.33
N LYS A 61 7.77 -6.98 -1.87
CA LYS A 61 7.81 -6.30 -3.18
C LYS A 61 7.23 -4.90 -3.05
N ILE A 62 7.94 -3.94 -3.59
CA ILE A 62 7.42 -2.60 -3.79
C ILE A 62 7.14 -2.43 -5.27
N ILE A 63 5.92 -2.12 -5.61
CA ILE A 63 5.49 -1.90 -7.00
C ILE A 63 5.03 -0.46 -7.18
N GLY A 64 5.18 0.07 -8.37
CA GLY A 64 4.81 1.46 -8.62
C GLY A 64 4.59 1.78 -10.08
N TYR A 65 4.21 3.02 -10.29
CA TYR A 65 4.17 3.66 -11.59
C TYR A 65 5.13 4.85 -11.62
N VAL A 66 5.89 4.94 -12.69
CA VAL A 66 6.80 6.07 -12.96
C VAL A 66 6.40 6.77 -14.27
N ASP A 67 6.68 8.05 -14.37
CA ASP A 67 6.45 8.83 -15.57
C ASP A 67 7.58 8.64 -16.62
N GLU A 68 7.55 9.44 -17.66
CA GLU A 68 8.52 9.40 -18.75
C GLU A 68 9.93 9.84 -18.30
N LYS A 69 10.03 10.63 -17.23
CA LYS A 69 11.29 11.05 -16.60
C LYS A 69 11.78 10.07 -15.54
N ASN A 70 11.06 8.96 -15.35
CA ASN A 70 11.32 7.95 -14.32
C ASN A 70 11.03 8.44 -12.88
N GLU A 71 10.26 9.52 -12.73
CA GLU A 71 9.79 9.99 -11.43
C GLU A 71 8.63 9.12 -10.91
N LEU A 72 8.66 8.80 -9.62
CA LEU A 72 7.66 7.93 -9.01
C LEU A 72 6.33 8.68 -8.83
N ILE A 73 5.25 8.14 -9.42
CA ILE A 73 3.89 8.69 -9.37
C ILE A 73 3.06 8.05 -8.27
N ALA A 74 3.20 6.74 -8.12
CA ALA A 74 2.44 5.96 -7.15
C ALA A 74 3.18 4.68 -6.80
N MET A 75 2.98 4.19 -5.58
CA MET A 75 3.52 2.92 -5.13
C MET A 75 2.57 2.18 -4.22
N ALA A 76 2.81 0.88 -4.06
CA ALA A 76 2.24 0.03 -3.03
C ALA A 76 3.24 -1.03 -2.61
N VAL A 77 3.18 -1.44 -1.35
CA VAL A 77 4.07 -2.43 -0.76
C VAL A 77 3.30 -3.72 -0.52
N TYR A 78 3.88 -4.84 -0.90
CA TYR A 78 3.44 -6.20 -0.62
C TYR A 78 4.45 -6.88 0.28
N ILE A 79 4.01 -7.40 1.43
CA ILE A 79 4.86 -8.13 2.36
C ILE A 79 4.14 -9.33 2.97
N LYS A 80 4.93 -10.34 3.36
CA LYS A 80 4.50 -11.45 4.21
C LYS A 80 5.31 -11.40 5.49
N LYS A 81 4.64 -11.24 6.61
CA LYS A 81 5.26 -11.12 7.94
C LYS A 81 5.45 -12.48 8.66
N GLY A 82 4.85 -13.56 8.13
CA GLY A 82 4.93 -14.85 8.78
C GLY A 82 4.49 -14.79 10.24
N TYR A 83 5.36 -15.18 11.16
CA TYR A 83 5.08 -15.15 12.61
C TYR A 83 5.47 -13.84 13.30
N GLU A 84 5.96 -12.83 12.57
CA GLU A 84 6.33 -11.55 13.16
C GLU A 84 5.12 -10.82 13.76
N GLU A 85 5.31 -10.11 14.87
CA GLU A 85 4.29 -9.37 15.61
C GLU A 85 3.51 -8.37 14.73
N GLY A 86 4.17 -7.81 13.70
CA GLY A 86 3.54 -6.91 12.74
C GLY A 86 2.59 -7.57 11.73
N ASN A 87 2.40 -8.90 11.78
CA ASN A 87 1.45 -9.58 10.89
C ASN A 87 0.00 -9.22 11.26
N TYR A 88 -0.74 -8.69 10.29
CA TYR A 88 -2.16 -8.34 10.49
C TYR A 88 -3.05 -9.57 10.71
N GLY A 89 -2.55 -10.77 10.48
CA GLY A 89 -3.23 -12.00 10.85
C GLY A 89 -3.56 -12.06 12.34
N TYR A 90 -2.72 -11.51 13.21
CA TYR A 90 -3.03 -11.38 14.65
C TYR A 90 -4.23 -10.46 14.91
N ASP A 91 -4.38 -9.40 14.13
CA ASP A 91 -5.56 -8.54 14.20
C ASP A 91 -6.85 -9.25 13.71
N LEU A 92 -6.70 -10.34 12.94
CA LEU A 92 -7.79 -11.18 12.45
C LEU A 92 -8.07 -12.38 13.36
N ASP A 93 -7.47 -12.43 14.55
CA ASP A 93 -7.55 -13.52 15.52
C ASP A 93 -7.04 -14.87 14.94
N LEU A 94 -6.05 -14.80 14.00
CA LEU A 94 -5.39 -15.97 13.44
C LEU A 94 -4.16 -16.35 14.26
N GLU A 95 -3.91 -17.66 14.34
CA GLU A 95 -2.80 -18.24 15.11
C GLU A 95 -2.12 -19.36 14.31
N GLY A 96 -0.88 -19.68 14.72
CA GLY A 96 -0.11 -20.77 14.17
C GLY A 96 0.11 -20.65 12.67
N GLU A 97 0.00 -21.75 11.93
CA GLU A 97 0.28 -21.80 10.49
C GLU A 97 -0.64 -20.92 9.64
N LYS A 98 -1.81 -20.54 10.15
CA LYS A 98 -2.72 -19.63 9.44
C LYS A 98 -2.10 -18.23 9.22
N LEU A 99 -1.16 -17.82 10.06
CA LEU A 99 -0.42 -16.59 9.88
C LEU A 99 0.43 -16.59 8.59
N LEU A 100 0.87 -17.76 8.13
CA LEU A 100 1.63 -17.93 6.89
C LEU A 100 0.78 -17.76 5.63
N GLU A 101 -0.55 -17.85 5.77
CA GLU A 101 -1.50 -17.65 4.68
C GLU A 101 -1.84 -16.17 4.43
N VAL A 102 -1.32 -15.27 5.28
CA VAL A 102 -1.61 -13.82 5.24
C VAL A 102 -0.47 -13.06 4.56
N ALA A 103 -0.84 -12.18 3.64
CA ALA A 103 0.04 -11.12 3.17
C ALA A 103 -0.60 -9.75 3.39
N GLN A 104 0.22 -8.71 3.40
CA GLN A 104 -0.19 -7.34 3.68
C GLN A 104 0.01 -6.43 2.48
N VAL A 105 -0.98 -5.57 2.25
CA VAL A 105 -0.85 -4.39 1.40
C VAL A 105 -0.51 -3.22 2.30
N GLU A 106 0.74 -2.80 2.24
CA GLU A 106 1.27 -1.68 3.01
C GLU A 106 1.40 -0.42 2.16
N SER A 107 1.46 0.73 2.79
CA SER A 107 1.93 2.00 2.21
C SER A 107 1.48 2.27 0.78
N THR A 108 0.18 2.22 0.50
CA THR A 108 -0.32 2.66 -0.80
C THR A 108 -0.32 4.19 -0.88
N VAL A 109 0.51 4.74 -1.75
CA VAL A 109 0.73 6.18 -1.90
C VAL A 109 0.56 6.59 -3.34
N VAL A 110 -0.16 7.69 -3.58
CA VAL A 110 -0.34 8.29 -4.90
C VAL A 110 -0.04 9.77 -4.82
N ARG A 111 0.89 10.25 -5.65
CA ARG A 111 1.25 11.67 -5.78
C ARG A 111 -0.01 12.51 -6.00
N SER A 112 -0.13 13.60 -5.29
CA SER A 112 -1.39 14.36 -5.18
C SER A 112 -1.93 14.88 -6.51
N ASP A 113 -1.03 15.24 -7.44
CA ASP A 113 -1.37 15.74 -8.77
C ASP A 113 -1.88 14.64 -9.74
N TYR A 114 -1.73 13.35 -9.37
CA TYR A 114 -2.23 12.19 -10.13
C TYR A 114 -3.38 11.45 -9.44
N ARG A 115 -3.91 11.97 -8.34
CA ARG A 115 -5.12 11.40 -7.71
C ARG A 115 -6.30 11.45 -8.67
N GLY A 116 -7.26 10.54 -8.49
CA GLY A 116 -8.44 10.43 -9.37
C GLY A 116 -8.25 9.50 -10.56
N ASN A 117 -7.05 8.99 -10.83
CA ASN A 117 -6.77 8.03 -11.91
C ASN A 117 -6.95 6.55 -11.48
N GLY A 118 -7.41 6.28 -10.27
CA GLY A 118 -7.60 4.91 -9.77
C GLY A 118 -6.30 4.13 -9.49
N LEU A 119 -5.16 4.82 -9.35
CA LEU A 119 -3.84 4.17 -9.23
C LEU A 119 -3.74 3.29 -7.98
N GLN A 120 -4.33 3.67 -6.84
CA GLN A 120 -4.38 2.82 -5.66
C GLN A 120 -5.08 1.50 -5.98
N ARG A 121 -6.25 1.54 -6.61
CA ARG A 121 -7.00 0.34 -7.00
C ARG A 121 -6.17 -0.55 -7.92
N ILE A 122 -5.58 0.01 -8.96
CA ILE A 122 -4.76 -0.73 -9.95
C ILE A 122 -3.56 -1.39 -9.27
N LEU A 123 -2.89 -0.71 -8.34
CA LEU A 123 -1.76 -1.27 -7.59
C LEU A 123 -2.20 -2.40 -6.67
N CYS A 124 -3.33 -2.24 -5.96
CA CYS A 124 -3.88 -3.30 -5.10
C CYS A 124 -4.30 -4.53 -5.90
N GLU A 125 -4.90 -4.36 -7.09
CA GLU A 125 -5.22 -5.47 -8.01
C GLU A 125 -3.95 -6.22 -8.43
N LYS A 126 -2.86 -5.52 -8.73
CA LYS A 126 -1.57 -6.16 -9.04
C LYS A 126 -0.95 -6.89 -7.85
N ILE A 127 -1.09 -6.34 -6.65
CA ILE A 127 -0.65 -7.06 -5.43
C ILE A 127 -1.49 -8.32 -5.23
N GLU A 128 -2.78 -8.29 -5.50
CA GLU A 128 -3.63 -9.48 -5.42
C GLU A 128 -3.15 -10.58 -6.40
N ASP A 129 -2.79 -10.21 -7.63
CA ASP A 129 -2.21 -11.16 -8.60
C ASP A 129 -0.90 -11.77 -8.10
N ILE A 130 -0.02 -10.95 -7.50
CA ILE A 130 1.22 -11.42 -6.88
C ILE A 130 0.90 -12.40 -5.74
N ALA A 131 0.01 -12.03 -4.83
CA ALA A 131 -0.37 -12.82 -3.67
C ALA A 131 -0.94 -14.18 -4.08
N LYS A 132 -1.84 -14.21 -5.07
CA LYS A 132 -2.39 -15.46 -5.64
C LYS A 132 -1.31 -16.34 -6.23
N SER A 133 -0.36 -15.76 -6.96
CA SER A 133 0.76 -16.53 -7.54
C SER A 133 1.68 -17.15 -6.49
N GLU A 134 1.72 -16.59 -5.28
CA GLU A 134 2.48 -17.07 -4.13
C GLU A 134 1.68 -17.97 -3.17
N GLY A 135 0.43 -18.30 -3.51
CA GLY A 135 -0.43 -19.18 -2.72
C GLY A 135 -0.98 -18.54 -1.43
N VAL A 136 -0.93 -17.22 -1.31
CA VAL A 136 -1.56 -16.47 -0.22
C VAL A 136 -3.08 -16.67 -0.27
N LYS A 137 -3.71 -16.76 0.91
CA LYS A 137 -5.16 -16.95 1.05
C LYS A 137 -5.88 -15.69 1.52
N ILE A 138 -5.18 -14.84 2.27
CA ILE A 138 -5.76 -13.64 2.87
C ILE A 138 -4.87 -12.45 2.56
N LEU A 139 -5.43 -11.41 1.97
CA LEU A 139 -4.81 -10.09 1.90
C LEU A 139 -5.39 -9.19 2.98
N ALA A 140 -4.51 -8.59 3.76
CA ALA A 140 -4.89 -7.65 4.81
C ALA A 140 -4.25 -6.27 4.56
N SER A 141 -4.89 -5.22 5.02
CA SER A 141 -4.38 -3.84 4.96
C SER A 141 -4.94 -3.03 6.12
N THR A 142 -4.37 -1.84 6.34
CA THR A 142 -4.94 -0.87 7.26
C THR A 142 -5.24 0.45 6.55
N ALA A 143 -6.28 1.12 6.99
CA ALA A 143 -6.63 2.45 6.51
C ALA A 143 -7.18 3.31 7.64
N SER A 144 -6.88 4.60 7.61
CA SER A 144 -7.52 5.56 8.51
C SER A 144 -9.03 5.62 8.22
N PRO A 145 -9.92 5.51 9.24
CA PRO A 145 -11.36 5.72 9.06
C PRO A 145 -11.71 7.07 8.45
N TYR A 146 -10.82 8.05 8.65
CA TYR A 146 -10.99 9.42 8.15
C TYR A 146 -10.59 9.55 6.66
N ASN A 147 -9.80 8.60 6.13
CA ASN A 147 -9.44 8.53 4.71
C ASN A 147 -10.48 7.74 3.91
N LYS A 148 -11.65 8.36 3.71
CA LYS A 148 -12.79 7.74 3.02
C LYS A 148 -12.43 7.23 1.62
N TYR A 149 -11.51 7.89 0.92
CA TYR A 149 -11.09 7.46 -0.42
C TYR A 149 -10.35 6.12 -0.38
N SER A 150 -9.41 5.97 0.56
CA SER A 150 -8.69 4.71 0.73
C SER A 150 -9.61 3.59 1.20
N VAL A 151 -10.43 3.83 2.22
CA VAL A 151 -11.41 2.85 2.72
C VAL A 151 -12.34 2.40 1.60
N ASN A 152 -12.95 3.33 0.86
CA ASN A 152 -13.85 3.01 -0.24
C ASN A 152 -13.16 2.21 -1.36
N THR A 153 -11.87 2.47 -1.61
CA THR A 153 -11.11 1.71 -2.60
C THR A 153 -10.98 0.25 -2.17
N PHE A 154 -10.59 -0.01 -0.91
CA PHE A 154 -10.50 -1.37 -0.39
C PHE A 154 -11.86 -2.08 -0.38
N ILE A 155 -12.93 -1.42 0.06
CA ILE A 155 -14.29 -1.99 0.03
C ILE A 155 -14.69 -2.39 -1.39
N LYS A 156 -14.46 -1.53 -2.39
CA LYS A 156 -14.76 -1.83 -3.81
C LYS A 156 -13.91 -2.98 -4.37
N LEU A 157 -12.74 -3.24 -3.80
CA LEU A 157 -11.88 -4.38 -4.12
C LEU A 157 -12.31 -5.67 -3.40
N GLY A 158 -13.37 -5.62 -2.59
CA GLY A 158 -13.91 -6.77 -1.86
C GLY A 158 -13.31 -7.00 -0.48
N TYR A 159 -12.54 -6.03 0.05
CA TYR A 159 -12.11 -6.10 1.44
C TYR A 159 -13.25 -5.77 2.39
N GLU A 160 -13.27 -6.43 3.53
CA GLU A 160 -14.19 -6.17 4.63
C GLU A 160 -13.44 -5.53 5.80
N ILE A 161 -14.09 -4.60 6.51
CA ILE A 161 -13.57 -4.05 7.76
C ILE A 161 -13.73 -5.12 8.85
N LYS A 162 -12.62 -5.63 9.36
CA LYS A 162 -12.60 -6.69 10.38
C LYS A 162 -12.43 -6.14 11.80
N LYS A 163 -11.64 -5.08 11.97
CA LYS A 163 -11.39 -4.42 13.27
C LYS A 163 -11.31 -2.91 13.10
N ASP A 164 -11.61 -2.21 14.18
CA ASP A 164 -11.39 -0.76 14.37
C ASP A 164 -10.57 -0.61 15.65
N LYS A 165 -9.32 -0.20 15.53
CA LYS A 165 -8.39 -0.15 16.66
C LYS A 165 -7.32 0.93 16.51
N LEU A 166 -6.60 1.18 17.59
CA LEU A 166 -5.43 2.04 17.57
C LEU A 166 -4.20 1.22 17.17
N LYS A 167 -3.43 1.74 16.21
CA LYS A 167 -2.15 1.20 15.73
C LYS A 167 -1.12 2.34 15.59
N TYR A 168 0.13 2.01 15.32
CA TYR A 168 1.18 2.98 14.97
C TYR A 168 1.30 4.14 15.96
N GLY A 169 1.32 3.83 17.27
CA GLY A 169 1.48 4.86 18.30
C GLY A 169 0.22 5.69 18.59
N GLY A 170 -0.97 5.14 18.34
CA GLY A 170 -2.24 5.77 18.72
C GLY A 170 -3.09 6.26 17.54
N LEU A 171 -2.71 5.94 16.32
CA LEU A 171 -3.51 6.25 15.14
C LEU A 171 -4.69 5.27 15.00
N ARG A 172 -5.92 5.78 14.89
CA ARG A 172 -7.10 4.94 14.65
C ARG A 172 -7.05 4.36 13.24
N ARG A 173 -7.23 3.03 13.14
CA ARG A 173 -7.17 2.29 11.87
C ARG A 173 -8.28 1.25 11.79
N TYR A 174 -8.89 1.16 10.62
CA TYR A 174 -9.57 -0.06 10.21
C TYR A 174 -8.51 -1.08 9.79
N VAL A 175 -8.64 -2.30 10.27
CA VAL A 175 -8.00 -3.48 9.70
C VAL A 175 -8.98 -4.07 8.71
N LEU A 176 -8.59 -4.11 7.44
CA LEU A 176 -9.39 -4.64 6.36
C LEU A 176 -8.76 -5.92 5.85
N ALA A 177 -9.57 -6.89 5.48
CA ALA A 177 -9.08 -8.15 4.92
C ALA A 177 -10.01 -8.69 3.84
N LYS A 178 -9.42 -9.49 2.96
CA LYS A 178 -10.08 -10.17 1.84
C LYS A 178 -9.50 -11.57 1.69
N GLU A 179 -10.35 -12.58 1.55
CA GLU A 179 -9.96 -13.91 1.07
C GLU A 179 -9.78 -13.88 -0.45
N ILE A 180 -8.73 -14.55 -0.96
CA ILE A 180 -8.34 -14.52 -2.38
C ILE A 180 -8.08 -15.90 -2.97
#